data_57e75a7b00e79e343f509299fb8cb287
#
_entry.id   57e75a7b00e79e343f509299fb8cb287
#
_cell.length_a   1.000
_cell.length_b   1.000
_cell.length_c   1.000
_cell.angle_alpha   90.00
_cell.angle_beta   90.00
_cell.angle_gamma   90.00
#
_symmetry.space_group_name_H-M   'P 1'
#
loop_
_entity.id
_entity.type
_entity.pdbx_description
1 polymer ?
#
loop_
_entity_poly.entity_id
_entity_poly.type
_entity_poly.pdbx_seq_one_letter_code
_entity_poly.pdbx_strand_id
1 'polypeptide(L)'
;LEVIARAPYFAFISVLHFRESLGLRGEDHVYLMKEHFYQALNETEHLEEMELREGNKYWIDRFFAKHLVLLYYWIMVGYYFIDPINAYDINMKIEKHAYETYTKYLAWNPLDTKIAEIADDELAHARELHKAMLLIA
;
A
#
# COMPACT_ATOMS: atom_id res chain seq x y z
N LEU A 1 0.70 -3.74 -10.55
CA LEU A 1 -0.17 -3.28 -9.46
C LEU A 1 0.56 -3.27 -8.11
N GLU A 2 1.17 -4.39 -7.69
CA GLU A 2 1.80 -4.55 -6.38
C GLU A 2 2.99 -3.62 -6.15
N VAL A 3 3.76 -3.31 -7.19
CA VAL A 3 4.86 -2.33 -7.13
C VAL A 3 4.33 -0.96 -6.71
N ILE A 4 3.16 -0.58 -7.22
CA ILE A 4 2.52 0.70 -6.92
C ILE A 4 1.83 0.64 -5.56
N ALA A 5 1.19 -0.48 -5.21
CA ALA A 5 0.40 -0.63 -3.99
C ALA A 5 1.23 -0.44 -2.71
N ARG A 6 2.49 -0.88 -2.69
CA ARG A 6 3.36 -0.72 -1.51
C ARG A 6 3.97 0.67 -1.34
N ALA A 7 4.01 1.47 -2.41
CA ALA A 7 4.66 2.79 -2.39
C ALA A 7 4.09 3.75 -1.34
N PRO A 8 2.76 3.86 -1.15
CA PRO A 8 2.20 4.75 -0.13
C PRO A 8 2.67 4.43 1.29
N TYR A 9 2.82 3.16 1.62
CA TYR A 9 3.25 2.75 2.96
C TYR A 9 4.68 3.21 3.25
N PHE A 10 5.58 3.09 2.29
CA PHE A 10 6.94 3.64 2.42
C PHE A 10 6.93 5.16 2.51
N ALA A 11 6.03 5.82 1.78
CA ALA A 11 5.86 7.26 1.87
C ALA A 11 5.38 7.68 3.27
N PHE A 12 4.40 6.99 3.82
CA PHE A 12 3.88 7.25 5.18
C PHE A 12 4.98 7.07 6.23
N ILE A 13 5.73 5.99 6.15
CA ILE A 13 6.87 5.73 7.05
C ILE A 13 7.91 6.85 6.94
N SER A 14 8.24 7.27 5.73
CA SER A 14 9.22 8.34 5.49
C SER A 14 8.80 9.66 6.13
N VAL A 15 7.53 10.04 5.99
CA VAL A 15 7.00 11.27 6.59
C VAL A 15 6.96 11.17 8.11
N LEU A 16 6.54 10.03 8.65
CA LEU A 16 6.53 9.81 10.10
C LEU A 16 7.94 9.90 10.69
N HIS A 17 8.92 9.32 10.01
CA HIS A 17 10.32 9.42 10.41
C HIS A 17 10.83 10.89 10.33
N PHE A 18 10.49 11.59 9.28
CA PHE A 18 10.84 12.99 9.12
C PHE A 18 10.26 13.86 10.26
N ARG A 19 8.99 13.64 10.59
CA ARG A 19 8.34 14.33 11.71
C ARG A 19 9.03 14.02 13.04
N GLU A 20 9.39 12.76 13.28
CA GLU A 20 10.13 12.35 14.46
C GLU A 20 11.46 13.11 14.57
N SER A 21 12.18 13.23 13.45
CA SER A 21 13.45 13.97 13.39
C SER A 21 13.31 15.46 13.70
N LEU A 22 12.13 16.02 13.44
CA LEU A 22 11.81 17.42 13.78
C LEU A 22 11.22 17.58 15.19
N GLY A 23 11.10 16.50 15.95
CA GLY A 23 10.48 16.56 17.28
C GLY A 23 8.94 16.65 17.25
N LEU A 24 8.31 16.36 16.12
CA LEU A 24 6.85 16.44 15.92
C LEU A 24 6.16 15.08 16.06
N ARG A 25 6.69 14.24 16.94
CA ARG A 25 6.15 12.91 17.18
C ARG A 25 4.80 12.98 17.91
N GLY A 26 3.74 12.42 17.28
CA GLY A 26 2.41 12.34 17.87
C GLY A 26 2.23 11.13 18.79
N GLU A 27 1.09 11.07 19.47
CA GLU A 27 0.74 9.96 20.39
C GLU A 27 0.64 8.61 19.66
N ASP A 28 0.12 8.61 18.44
CA ASP A 28 -0.09 7.39 17.64
C ASP A 28 1.12 7.03 16.78
N HIS A 29 2.24 7.70 16.94
CA HIS A 29 3.42 7.55 16.07
C HIS A 29 3.91 6.10 15.99
N VAL A 30 4.11 5.46 17.13
CA VAL A 30 4.61 4.07 17.15
C VAL A 30 3.62 3.10 16.55
N TYR A 31 2.34 3.26 16.83
CA TYR A 31 1.29 2.45 16.22
C TYR A 31 1.29 2.56 14.70
N LEU A 32 1.31 3.80 14.19
CA LEU A 32 1.30 4.07 12.75
C LEU A 32 2.56 3.53 12.06
N MET A 33 3.73 3.70 12.69
CA MET A 33 4.98 3.14 12.15
C MET A 33 4.91 1.63 12.02
N LYS A 34 4.48 0.93 13.06
CA LYS A 34 4.34 -0.54 13.04
C LYS A 34 3.35 -0.99 11.99
N GLU A 35 2.20 -0.34 11.90
CA GLU A 35 1.13 -0.71 10.98
C GLU A 35 1.59 -0.55 9.53
N HIS A 36 2.21 0.58 9.21
CA HIS A 36 2.67 0.84 7.84
C HIS A 36 3.87 -0.02 7.45
N PHE A 37 4.78 -0.34 8.38
CA PHE A 37 5.83 -1.33 8.13
C PHE A 37 5.25 -2.71 7.84
N TYR A 38 4.27 -3.15 8.62
CA TYR A 38 3.59 -4.42 8.38
C TYR A 38 2.93 -4.44 7.00
N GLN A 39 2.21 -3.38 6.65
CA GLN A 39 1.56 -3.25 5.35
C GLN A 39 2.58 -3.25 4.21
N ALA A 40 3.69 -2.53 4.35
CA ALA A 40 4.76 -2.50 3.35
C ALA A 40 5.40 -3.88 3.13
N LEU A 41 5.64 -4.63 4.21
CA LEU A 41 6.17 -6.00 4.14
C LEU A 41 5.17 -6.93 3.46
N ASN A 42 3.91 -6.84 3.82
CA ASN A 42 2.84 -7.67 3.23
C ASN A 42 2.69 -7.41 1.73
N GLU A 43 2.74 -6.14 1.31
CA GLU A 43 2.73 -5.80 -0.12
C GLU A 43 3.98 -6.30 -0.85
N THR A 44 5.11 -6.37 -0.17
CA THR A 44 6.33 -6.96 -0.73
C THR A 44 6.16 -8.45 -0.97
N GLU A 45 5.51 -9.17 -0.06
CA GLU A 45 5.17 -10.59 -0.24
C GLU A 45 4.21 -10.79 -1.42
N HIS A 46 3.22 -9.92 -1.58
CA HIS A 46 2.33 -9.92 -2.74
C HIS A 46 3.10 -9.72 -4.05
N LEU A 47 4.03 -8.78 -4.06
CA LEU A 47 4.89 -8.52 -5.22
C LEU A 47 5.72 -9.75 -5.59
N GLU A 48 6.33 -10.43 -4.63
CA GLU A 48 7.09 -11.65 -4.85
C GLU A 48 6.21 -12.74 -5.48
N GLU A 49 4.99 -12.91 -5.00
CA GLU A 49 4.04 -13.87 -5.58
C GLU A 49 3.72 -13.55 -7.05
N MET A 50 3.53 -12.26 -7.37
CA MET A 50 3.27 -11.85 -8.75
C MET A 50 4.49 -12.04 -9.64
N GLU A 51 5.69 -11.83 -9.13
CA GLU A 51 6.94 -12.10 -9.84
C GLU A 51 7.12 -13.60 -10.11
N LEU A 52 6.78 -14.46 -9.15
CA LEU A 52 6.78 -15.92 -9.34
C LEU A 52 5.80 -16.37 -10.44
N ARG A 53 4.74 -15.60 -10.65
CA ARG A 53 3.75 -15.83 -11.72
C ARG A 53 4.12 -15.11 -13.02
N GLU A 54 5.37 -14.65 -13.14
CA GLU A 54 5.89 -13.94 -14.33
C GLU A 54 5.22 -12.59 -14.59
N GLY A 55 4.68 -11.92 -13.55
CA GLY A 55 4.06 -10.61 -13.67
C GLY A 55 5.01 -9.51 -14.14
N ASN A 56 6.32 -9.70 -13.97
CA ASN A 56 7.38 -8.79 -14.40
C ASN A 56 8.12 -9.25 -15.66
N LYS A 57 7.53 -10.16 -16.45
CA LYS A 57 8.15 -10.78 -17.62
C LYS A 57 8.51 -9.79 -18.71
N TYR A 58 7.64 -8.83 -18.98
CA TYR A 58 7.81 -7.90 -20.08
C TYR A 58 8.62 -6.67 -19.63
N TRP A 59 9.63 -6.31 -20.44
CA TRP A 59 10.49 -5.17 -20.19
C TRP A 59 9.71 -3.85 -20.08
N ILE A 60 8.71 -3.67 -20.93
CA ILE A 60 7.93 -2.44 -20.99
C ILE A 60 7.13 -2.21 -19.70
N ASP A 61 6.56 -3.29 -19.14
CA ASP A 61 5.83 -3.24 -17.88
C ASP A 61 6.74 -2.86 -16.72
N ARG A 62 7.95 -3.43 -16.68
CA ARG A 62 8.96 -3.09 -15.67
C ARG A 62 9.39 -1.64 -15.76
N PHE A 63 9.60 -1.15 -16.98
CA PHE A 63 10.00 0.23 -17.22
C PHE A 63 8.95 1.21 -16.70
N PHE A 64 7.69 1.05 -17.10
CA PHE A 64 6.60 1.92 -16.65
C PHE A 64 6.35 1.79 -15.16
N ALA A 65 6.37 0.58 -14.60
CA ALA A 65 6.16 0.38 -13.17
C ALA A 65 7.20 1.14 -12.34
N LYS A 66 8.49 1.06 -12.71
CA LYS A 66 9.56 1.76 -11.99
C LYS A 66 9.41 3.27 -12.01
N HIS A 67 9.07 3.84 -13.17
CA HIS A 67 8.94 5.28 -13.32
C HIS A 67 7.68 5.80 -12.62
N LEU A 68 6.56 5.10 -12.77
CA LEU A 68 5.30 5.45 -12.11
C LEU A 68 5.41 5.35 -10.59
N VAL A 69 6.10 4.33 -10.07
CA VAL A 69 6.23 4.16 -8.62
C VAL A 69 7.09 5.25 -8.00
N LEU A 70 8.16 5.70 -8.67
CA LEU A 70 8.98 6.80 -8.18
C LEU A 70 8.18 8.10 -8.10
N LEU A 71 7.43 8.41 -9.14
CA LEU A 71 6.56 9.58 -9.15
C LEU A 71 5.49 9.49 -8.07
N TYR A 72 4.82 8.36 -7.98
CA TYR A 72 3.76 8.12 -7.01
C TYR A 72 4.27 8.19 -5.57
N TYR A 73 5.45 7.62 -5.29
CA TYR A 73 6.08 7.71 -3.97
C TYR A 73 6.25 9.17 -3.53
N TRP A 74 6.85 10.02 -4.38
CA TRP A 74 7.09 11.41 -4.05
C TRP A 74 5.79 12.22 -3.91
N ILE A 75 4.82 11.96 -4.75
CA ILE A 75 3.48 12.56 -4.62
C ILE A 75 2.87 12.20 -3.26
N MET A 76 2.95 10.93 -2.87
CA MET A 76 2.39 10.48 -1.60
C MET A 76 3.16 11.01 -0.40
N VAL A 77 4.48 11.19 -0.49
CA VAL A 77 5.27 11.86 0.57
C VAL A 77 4.76 13.26 0.81
N GLY A 78 4.63 14.07 -0.23
CA GLY A 78 4.12 15.43 -0.13
C GLY A 78 2.67 15.49 0.33
N TYR A 79 1.84 14.63 -0.23
CA TYR A 79 0.41 14.59 0.09
C TYR A 79 0.16 14.17 1.55
N TYR A 80 0.83 13.13 2.01
CA TYR A 80 0.70 12.67 3.39
C TYR A 80 1.24 13.71 4.39
N PHE A 81 2.31 14.41 4.02
CA PHE A 81 2.86 15.47 4.88
C PHE A 81 1.86 16.62 5.05
N ILE A 82 1.16 17.01 3.99
CA ILE A 82 0.23 18.15 3.99
C ILE A 82 -1.16 17.75 4.48
N ASP A 83 -1.68 16.62 4.01
CA ASP A 83 -3.07 16.18 4.27
C ASP A 83 -3.12 14.67 4.47
N PRO A 84 -2.70 14.18 5.65
CA PRO A 84 -2.63 12.74 5.91
C PRO A 84 -4.00 12.04 5.85
N ILE A 85 -5.07 12.72 6.20
CA ILE A 85 -6.42 12.14 6.19
C ILE A 85 -6.81 11.76 4.77
N ASN A 86 -6.68 12.68 3.82
CA ASN A 86 -6.99 12.41 2.43
C ASN A 86 -5.99 11.45 1.77
N ALA A 87 -4.74 11.46 2.19
CA ALA A 87 -3.75 10.48 1.73
C ALA A 87 -4.18 9.05 2.11
N TYR A 88 -4.64 8.84 3.33
CA TYR A 88 -5.20 7.55 3.76
C TYR A 88 -6.46 7.20 2.97
N ASP A 89 -7.36 8.16 2.73
CA ASP A 89 -8.59 7.91 1.98
C ASP A 89 -8.31 7.44 0.55
N ILE A 90 -7.39 8.09 -0.13
CA ILE A 90 -6.98 7.70 -1.47
C ILE A 90 -6.41 6.29 -1.47
N ASN A 91 -5.49 5.99 -0.55
CA ASN A 91 -4.88 4.67 -0.48
C ASN A 91 -5.91 3.59 -0.11
N MET A 92 -6.84 3.90 0.78
CA MET A 92 -7.94 2.99 1.11
C MET A 92 -8.78 2.63 -0.13
N LYS A 93 -9.04 3.60 -1.00
CA LYS A 93 -9.76 3.37 -2.26
C LYS A 93 -8.96 2.50 -3.23
N ILE A 94 -7.64 2.67 -3.27
CA ILE A 94 -6.75 1.83 -4.07
C ILE A 94 -6.78 0.39 -3.57
N GLU A 95 -6.71 0.18 -2.25
CA GLU A 95 -6.79 -1.16 -1.65
C GLU A 95 -8.13 -1.85 -1.94
N LYS A 96 -9.23 -1.10 -1.85
CA LYS A 96 -10.56 -1.62 -2.20
C LYS A 96 -10.64 -2.00 -3.68
N HIS A 97 -10.05 -1.21 -4.56
CA HIS A 97 -9.98 -1.53 -5.98
C HIS A 97 -9.14 -2.79 -6.23
N ALA A 98 -8.02 -2.94 -5.55
CA ALA A 98 -7.21 -4.16 -5.61
C ALA A 98 -8.00 -5.38 -5.15
N TYR A 99 -8.70 -5.28 -4.04
CA TYR A 99 -9.60 -6.33 -3.55
C TYR A 99 -10.64 -6.75 -4.61
N GLU A 100 -11.29 -5.77 -5.23
CA GLU A 100 -12.27 -6.03 -6.29
C GLU A 100 -11.65 -6.73 -7.50
N THR A 101 -10.44 -6.31 -7.88
CA THR A 101 -9.69 -6.89 -8.99
C THR A 101 -9.37 -8.36 -8.72
N TYR A 102 -8.84 -8.69 -7.55
CA TYR A 102 -8.55 -10.07 -7.17
C TYR A 102 -9.83 -10.91 -7.02
N THR A 103 -10.90 -10.33 -6.52
CA THR A 103 -12.20 -11.00 -6.41
C THR A 103 -12.77 -11.38 -7.79
N LYS A 104 -12.63 -10.50 -8.78
CA LYS A 104 -13.01 -10.80 -10.17
C LYS A 104 -12.19 -11.96 -10.76
N TYR A 105 -10.89 -11.96 -10.50
CA TYR A 105 -10.02 -13.07 -10.91
C TYR A 105 -10.47 -14.38 -10.28
N LEU A 106 -10.81 -14.38 -8.99
CA LEU A 106 -11.25 -15.58 -8.27
C LEU A 106 -12.58 -16.14 -8.77
N ALA A 107 -13.46 -15.31 -9.37
CA ALA A 107 -14.68 -15.76 -9.99
C ALA A 107 -14.41 -16.77 -11.12
N TRP A 108 -13.28 -16.59 -11.83
CA TRP A 108 -12.83 -17.49 -12.90
C TRP A 108 -11.85 -18.55 -12.42
N ASN A 109 -11.21 -18.37 -11.29
CA ASN A 109 -10.17 -19.24 -10.72
C ASN A 109 -10.42 -19.48 -9.22
N PRO A 110 -11.55 -20.13 -8.85
CA PRO A 110 -11.96 -20.21 -7.43
C PRO A 110 -11.05 -21.07 -6.56
N LEU A 111 -10.17 -21.89 -7.16
CA LEU A 111 -9.26 -22.75 -6.42
C LEU A 111 -7.89 -22.11 -6.15
N ASP A 112 -7.68 -20.88 -6.59
CA ASP A 112 -6.44 -20.15 -6.34
C ASP A 112 -6.42 -19.58 -4.93
N THR A 113 -6.01 -20.41 -3.97
CA THR A 113 -6.00 -20.07 -2.55
C THR A 113 -5.04 -18.93 -2.22
N LYS A 114 -3.93 -18.82 -2.96
CA LYS A 114 -2.95 -17.75 -2.73
C LYS A 114 -3.51 -16.38 -3.09
N ILE A 115 -4.21 -16.29 -4.21
CA ILE A 115 -4.90 -15.03 -4.59
C ILE A 115 -6.04 -14.72 -3.62
N ALA A 116 -6.72 -15.73 -3.08
CA ALA A 116 -7.75 -15.52 -2.06
C ALA A 116 -7.15 -14.90 -0.79
N GLU A 117 -5.98 -15.36 -0.34
CA GLU A 117 -5.24 -14.75 0.77
C GLU A 117 -4.88 -13.28 0.47
N ILE A 118 -4.36 -13.03 -0.72
CA ILE A 118 -3.99 -11.66 -1.12
C ILE A 118 -5.22 -10.75 -1.12
N ALA A 119 -6.36 -11.21 -1.65
CA ALA A 119 -7.60 -10.44 -1.63
C ALA A 119 -8.03 -10.08 -0.20
N ASP A 120 -7.94 -11.04 0.72
CA ASP A 120 -8.24 -10.81 2.13
C ASP A 120 -7.29 -9.79 2.77
N ASP A 121 -6.01 -9.84 2.42
CA ASP A 121 -5.01 -8.87 2.88
C ASP A 121 -5.34 -7.45 2.40
N GLU A 122 -5.73 -7.29 1.13
CA GLU A 122 -6.11 -5.98 0.58
C GLU A 122 -7.31 -5.38 1.33
N LEU A 123 -8.28 -6.21 1.66
CA LEU A 123 -9.44 -5.78 2.45
C LEU A 123 -9.03 -5.40 3.88
N ALA A 124 -8.11 -6.15 4.49
CA ALA A 124 -7.55 -5.84 5.81
C ALA A 124 -6.78 -4.51 5.77
N HIS A 125 -5.97 -4.28 4.74
CA HIS A 125 -5.26 -3.00 4.56
C HIS A 125 -6.24 -1.83 4.48
N ALA A 126 -7.34 -1.96 3.73
CA ALA A 126 -8.35 -0.92 3.63
C ALA A 126 -8.97 -0.61 5.00
N ARG A 127 -9.25 -1.61 5.81
CA ARG A 127 -9.79 -1.44 7.17
C ARG A 127 -8.81 -0.73 8.09
N GLU A 128 -7.55 -1.11 8.05
CA GLU A 128 -6.51 -0.51 8.89
C GLU A 128 -6.22 0.93 8.48
N LEU A 129 -6.26 1.25 7.19
CA LEU A 129 -6.15 2.62 6.71
C LEU A 129 -7.32 3.48 7.18
N HIS A 130 -8.53 2.94 7.15
CA HIS A 130 -9.71 3.63 7.70
C HIS A 130 -9.54 3.90 9.19
N LYS A 131 -9.07 2.93 9.94
CA LYS A 131 -8.78 3.08 11.37
C LYS A 131 -7.71 4.14 11.62
N ALA A 132 -6.61 4.12 10.85
CA ALA A 132 -5.56 5.13 10.94
C ALA A 132 -6.10 6.54 10.66
N MET A 133 -6.97 6.66 9.65
CA MET A 133 -7.62 7.93 9.32
C MET A 133 -8.46 8.46 10.49
N LEU A 134 -9.21 7.59 11.16
CA LEU A 134 -10.03 7.98 12.32
C LEU A 134 -9.17 8.39 13.53
N LEU A 135 -8.02 7.74 13.72
CA LEU A 135 -7.11 8.07 14.82
C LEU A 135 -6.52 9.46 14.72
N ILE A 136 -6.27 9.95 13.51
CA ILE A 136 -5.63 11.24 13.27
C ILE A 136 -6.61 12.37 12.94
N ALA A 137 -7.87 12.04 12.77
CA ALA A 137 -8.93 13.01 12.43
C ALA A 137 -9.28 13.97 13.58
#